data_39bc8fb25e7c66ed613d954bdbbdbd54
#
_entry.id   39bc8fb25e7c66ed613d954bdbbdbd54
#
_cell.length_a   1.000
_cell.length_b   1.000
_cell.length_c   1.000
_cell.angle_alpha   90.00
_cell.angle_beta   90.00
_cell.angle_gamma   90.00
#
_symmetry.space_group_name_H-M   'P 1'
#
loop_
_entity.id
_entity.type
_entity.pdbx_description
1 polymer ?
#
loop_
_entity_poly.entity_id
_entity_poly.type
_entity_poly.pdbx_seq_one_letter_code
_entity_poly.pdbx_strand_id
1 'polypeptide(L)'
;MRVIVHLSDIHFGRLDPALAARIQQAIVRIAPDLLALSGDLTQRARKREFLAARAFLDALPFPRLVVPGNHDVPLHNVFARFVTPLARYQRFITSDLSPVYRDEEMVVVGVNTARSLTVGEGRINARQVLEVVRHLKGEPPDRIRIVVTHHPFDLPEGVKEARLLGRARMAMTQLAAAGADLFLAGHLHLSHIGHSAERYKIAGHSALVVQAGTVSTRSRGEQPSFNVLRIERPNISIERLVWVAEREVFAEEAASAFHHTANGWVRSN
;
A
#
# COMPACT_ATOMS: atom_id res chain seq x y z
N MET A 1 7.45 -18.93 -5.67
CA MET A 1 6.80 -17.69 -6.21
C MET A 1 5.66 -17.28 -5.31
N ARG A 2 5.57 -16.03 -4.87
CA ARG A 2 4.46 -15.44 -4.11
C ARG A 2 3.72 -14.39 -4.93
N VAL A 3 2.42 -14.30 -4.73
CA VAL A 3 1.55 -13.35 -5.42
C VAL A 3 0.93 -12.40 -4.39
N ILE A 4 1.18 -11.10 -4.54
CA ILE A 4 0.52 -10.05 -3.75
C ILE A 4 -0.43 -9.27 -4.64
N VAL A 5 -1.68 -9.12 -4.22
CA VAL A 5 -2.57 -8.10 -4.78
C VAL A 5 -2.48 -6.87 -3.89
N HIS A 6 -2.06 -5.74 -4.48
CA HIS A 6 -1.91 -4.46 -3.79
C HIS A 6 -3.03 -3.50 -4.20
N LEU A 7 -3.94 -3.25 -3.27
CA LEU A 7 -5.06 -2.33 -3.38
C LEU A 7 -4.83 -1.08 -2.53
N SER A 8 -5.33 0.06 -2.99
CA SER A 8 -5.36 1.30 -2.21
C SER A 8 -6.60 2.13 -2.53
N ASP A 9 -6.92 3.05 -1.63
CA ASP A 9 -7.88 4.13 -1.89
C ASP A 9 -9.24 3.60 -2.40
N ILE A 10 -9.77 2.58 -1.72
CA ILE A 10 -11.06 1.93 -2.09
C ILE A 10 -12.22 2.90 -1.87
N HIS A 11 -12.14 3.73 -0.83
CA HIS A 11 -13.12 4.78 -0.51
C HIS A 11 -14.57 4.29 -0.51
N PHE A 12 -14.90 3.29 0.31
CA PHE A 12 -16.31 2.92 0.54
C PHE A 12 -17.15 4.17 0.88
N GLY A 13 -18.21 4.37 0.14
CA GLY A 13 -18.99 5.61 0.09
C GLY A 13 -18.77 6.43 -1.20
N ARG A 14 -17.78 6.03 -2.02
CA ARG A 14 -17.50 6.50 -3.39
C ARG A 14 -17.18 5.36 -4.35
N LEU A 15 -17.08 4.13 -3.87
CA LEU A 15 -16.94 2.93 -4.69
C LEU A 15 -18.33 2.55 -5.23
N ASP A 16 -18.40 2.24 -6.52
CA ASP A 16 -19.58 1.64 -7.14
C ASP A 16 -19.70 0.18 -6.66
N PRO A 17 -20.87 -0.25 -6.14
CA PRO A 17 -21.09 -1.63 -5.71
C PRO A 17 -20.85 -2.68 -6.81
N ALA A 18 -21.19 -2.36 -8.07
CA ALA A 18 -20.93 -3.25 -9.20
C ALA A 18 -19.43 -3.41 -9.43
N LEU A 19 -18.66 -2.32 -9.36
CA LEU A 19 -17.20 -2.36 -9.47
C LEU A 19 -16.57 -3.13 -8.30
N ALA A 20 -17.10 -3.00 -7.07
CA ALA A 20 -16.64 -3.77 -5.92
C ALA A 20 -16.73 -5.29 -6.17
N ALA A 21 -17.83 -5.77 -6.73
CA ALA A 21 -17.99 -7.18 -7.07
C ALA A 21 -17.00 -7.63 -8.16
N ARG A 22 -16.71 -6.78 -9.15
CA ARG A 22 -15.72 -7.08 -10.20
C ARG A 22 -14.30 -7.13 -9.66
N ILE A 23 -13.95 -6.26 -8.70
CA ILE A 23 -12.66 -6.32 -7.99
C ILE A 23 -12.53 -7.65 -7.25
N GLN A 24 -13.56 -8.06 -6.50
CA GLN A 24 -13.55 -9.34 -5.78
C GLN A 24 -13.37 -10.52 -6.75
N GLN A 25 -14.10 -10.54 -7.87
CA GLN A 25 -13.98 -11.58 -8.90
C GLN A 25 -12.56 -11.62 -9.50
N ALA A 26 -11.95 -10.46 -9.75
CA ALA A 26 -10.58 -10.39 -10.25
C ALA A 26 -9.60 -10.96 -9.22
N ILE A 27 -9.71 -10.56 -7.95
CA ILE A 27 -8.86 -11.06 -6.86
C ILE A 27 -8.99 -12.57 -6.68
N VAL A 28 -10.22 -13.11 -6.71
CA VAL A 28 -10.45 -14.56 -6.59
C VAL A 28 -9.80 -15.31 -7.75
N ARG A 29 -9.84 -14.78 -8.97
CA ARG A 29 -9.16 -15.40 -10.13
C ARG A 29 -7.64 -15.36 -10.03
N ILE A 30 -7.08 -14.29 -9.46
CA ILE A 30 -5.63 -14.17 -9.23
C ILE A 30 -5.17 -15.12 -8.14
N ALA A 31 -6.02 -15.41 -7.14
CA ALA A 31 -5.74 -16.27 -5.99
C ALA A 31 -4.41 -15.89 -5.28
N PRO A 32 -4.30 -14.66 -4.73
CA PRO A 32 -3.05 -14.19 -4.13
C PRO A 32 -2.71 -14.89 -2.82
N ASP A 33 -1.41 -14.95 -2.49
CA ASP A 33 -0.93 -15.37 -1.18
C ASP A 33 -1.17 -14.28 -0.11
N LEU A 34 -1.23 -13.01 -0.53
CA LEU A 34 -1.49 -11.88 0.36
C LEU A 34 -2.26 -10.75 -0.36
N LEU A 35 -3.26 -10.21 0.34
CA LEU A 35 -3.86 -8.92 0.01
C LEU A 35 -3.20 -7.82 0.83
N ALA A 36 -2.48 -6.91 0.18
CA ALA A 36 -1.92 -5.71 0.80
C ALA A 36 -2.84 -4.51 0.52
N LEU A 37 -3.43 -3.93 1.57
CA LEU A 37 -4.31 -2.76 1.46
C LEU A 37 -3.63 -1.55 2.09
N SER A 38 -3.21 -0.61 1.26
CA SER A 38 -2.45 0.57 1.68
C SER A 38 -3.33 1.77 2.03
N GLY A 39 -4.45 1.55 2.72
CA GLY A 39 -5.24 2.60 3.37
C GLY A 39 -6.37 3.19 2.55
N ASP A 40 -7.04 4.17 3.16
CA ASP A 40 -8.22 4.85 2.64
C ASP A 40 -9.34 3.89 2.24
N LEU A 41 -9.67 2.99 3.17
CA LEU A 41 -10.81 2.06 3.00
C LEU A 41 -12.13 2.82 2.91
N THR A 42 -12.26 3.92 3.66
CA THR A 42 -13.49 4.70 3.76
C THR A 42 -13.34 6.09 3.14
N GLN A 43 -14.48 6.69 2.76
CA GLN A 43 -14.47 8.07 2.26
C GLN A 43 -14.46 9.11 3.39
N ARG A 44 -15.12 8.83 4.52
CA ARG A 44 -15.37 9.80 5.61
C ARG A 44 -15.36 9.16 7.00
N ALA A 45 -14.74 8.01 7.16
CA ALA A 45 -14.70 7.25 8.41
C ALA A 45 -16.09 7.02 9.04
N ARG A 46 -17.15 6.86 8.23
CA ARG A 46 -18.51 6.60 8.72
C ARG A 46 -18.68 5.11 9.04
N LYS A 47 -19.50 4.81 10.06
CA LYS A 47 -19.79 3.42 10.45
C LYS A 47 -20.22 2.56 9.25
N ARG A 48 -21.15 3.06 8.43
CA ARG A 48 -21.65 2.35 7.24
C ARG A 48 -20.55 2.03 6.21
N GLU A 49 -19.58 2.94 6.06
CA GLU A 49 -18.46 2.77 5.13
C GLU A 49 -17.50 1.69 5.64
N PHE A 50 -17.20 1.66 6.93
CA PHE A 50 -16.42 0.58 7.56
C PHE A 50 -17.15 -0.78 7.51
N LEU A 51 -18.46 -0.82 7.69
CA LEU A 51 -19.23 -2.05 7.56
C LEU A 51 -19.19 -2.60 6.13
N ALA A 52 -19.29 -1.72 5.12
CA ALA A 52 -19.15 -2.10 3.72
C ALA A 52 -17.71 -2.59 3.41
N ALA A 53 -16.68 -1.89 3.91
CA ALA A 53 -15.30 -2.32 3.79
C ALA A 53 -15.08 -3.69 4.45
N ARG A 54 -15.63 -3.91 5.62
CA ARG A 54 -15.56 -5.19 6.33
C ARG A 54 -16.20 -6.32 5.51
N ALA A 55 -17.42 -6.10 5.00
CA ALA A 55 -18.13 -7.09 4.19
C ALA A 55 -17.35 -7.43 2.90
N PHE A 56 -16.75 -6.43 2.25
CA PHE A 56 -15.87 -6.63 1.10
C PHE A 56 -14.66 -7.51 1.43
N LEU A 57 -13.98 -7.22 2.55
CA LEU A 57 -12.80 -7.97 2.98
C LEU A 57 -13.14 -9.39 3.41
N ASP A 58 -14.26 -9.59 4.10
CA ASP A 58 -14.67 -10.91 4.59
C ASP A 58 -15.16 -11.87 3.48
N ALA A 59 -15.53 -11.32 2.31
CA ALA A 59 -15.84 -12.10 1.11
C ALA A 59 -14.59 -12.62 0.38
N LEU A 60 -13.38 -12.22 0.78
CA LEU A 60 -12.11 -12.62 0.18
C LEU A 60 -11.37 -13.60 1.10
N PRO A 61 -11.22 -14.89 0.73
CA PRO A 61 -10.67 -15.93 1.60
C PRO A 61 -9.13 -15.96 1.62
N PHE A 62 -8.48 -14.80 1.49
CA PHE A 62 -7.03 -14.69 1.43
C PHE A 62 -6.47 -13.98 2.67
N PRO A 63 -5.22 -14.31 3.07
CA PRO A 63 -4.50 -13.53 4.07
C PRO A 63 -4.46 -12.05 3.67
N ARG A 64 -4.61 -11.16 4.66
CA ARG A 64 -4.65 -9.73 4.39
C ARG A 64 -3.81 -8.93 5.38
N LEU A 65 -3.13 -7.93 4.87
CA LEU A 65 -2.43 -6.90 5.63
C LEU A 65 -3.05 -5.55 5.27
N VAL A 66 -3.58 -4.84 6.27
CA VAL A 66 -4.32 -3.60 6.06
C VAL A 66 -3.73 -2.52 6.94
N VAL A 67 -3.41 -1.37 6.36
CA VAL A 67 -3.04 -0.16 7.11
C VAL A 67 -4.10 0.92 6.94
N PRO A 68 -4.30 1.82 7.92
CA PRO A 68 -5.26 2.92 7.77
C PRO A 68 -4.68 4.05 6.91
N GLY A 69 -5.57 4.73 6.17
CA GLY A 69 -5.28 5.98 5.48
C GLY A 69 -5.85 7.21 6.19
N ASN A 70 -5.65 8.38 5.61
CA ASN A 70 -6.10 9.63 6.21
C ASN A 70 -7.65 9.81 6.16
N HIS A 71 -8.33 9.17 5.22
CA HIS A 71 -9.81 9.16 5.15
C HIS A 71 -10.46 8.19 6.14
N ASP A 72 -9.68 7.27 6.71
CA ASP A 72 -10.14 6.38 7.78
C ASP A 72 -10.14 7.08 9.16
N VAL A 73 -9.54 8.30 9.24
CA VAL A 73 -9.63 9.20 10.38
C VAL A 73 -10.82 10.16 10.19
N PRO A 74 -11.72 10.32 11.19
CA PRO A 74 -12.85 11.23 11.10
C PRO A 74 -12.44 12.67 10.78
N LEU A 75 -13.04 13.28 9.74
CA LEU A 75 -12.72 14.66 9.37
C LEU A 75 -13.60 15.68 10.12
N HIS A 76 -14.90 15.43 10.22
CA HIS A 76 -15.88 16.40 10.72
C HIS A 76 -16.20 16.23 12.21
N ASN A 77 -15.97 15.07 12.80
CA ASN A 77 -16.14 14.84 14.22
C ASN A 77 -14.82 15.16 14.93
N VAL A 78 -14.69 16.40 15.41
CA VAL A 78 -13.49 16.91 16.07
C VAL A 78 -13.10 16.07 17.29
N PHE A 79 -14.08 15.70 18.14
CA PHE A 79 -13.83 14.88 19.32
C PHE A 79 -13.27 13.50 18.91
N ALA A 80 -13.95 12.79 18.01
CA ALA A 80 -13.47 11.50 17.55
C ALA A 80 -12.11 11.59 16.85
N ARG A 81 -11.85 12.69 16.11
CA ARG A 81 -10.59 12.91 15.42
C ARG A 81 -9.40 13.01 16.38
N PHE A 82 -9.53 13.70 17.50
CA PHE A 82 -8.41 13.97 18.41
C PHE A 82 -8.33 13.00 19.59
N VAL A 83 -9.46 12.44 20.04
CA VAL A 83 -9.49 11.55 21.21
C VAL A 83 -9.40 10.07 20.79
N THR A 84 -10.11 9.67 19.71
CA THR A 84 -10.18 8.28 19.28
C THR A 84 -10.12 8.14 17.74
N PRO A 85 -9.05 8.66 17.09
CA PRO A 85 -9.02 8.85 15.64
C PRO A 85 -9.25 7.57 14.83
N LEU A 86 -8.78 6.42 15.29
CA LEU A 86 -8.90 5.14 14.59
C LEU A 86 -9.83 4.13 15.30
N ALA A 87 -10.63 4.57 16.30
CA ALA A 87 -11.49 3.64 17.04
C ALA A 87 -12.48 2.86 16.16
N ARG A 88 -13.03 3.48 15.11
CA ARG A 88 -13.90 2.77 14.17
C ARG A 88 -13.09 1.82 13.28
N TYR A 89 -11.93 2.22 12.80
CA TYR A 89 -11.02 1.34 12.05
C TYR A 89 -10.67 0.11 12.91
N GLN A 90 -10.23 0.34 14.15
CA GLN A 90 -9.86 -0.74 15.08
C GLN A 90 -11.04 -1.67 15.40
N ARG A 91 -12.26 -1.13 15.51
CA ARG A 91 -13.46 -1.91 15.80
C ARG A 91 -13.92 -2.76 14.62
N PHE A 92 -13.86 -2.26 13.40
CA PHE A 92 -14.50 -2.87 12.23
C PHE A 92 -13.53 -3.57 11.28
N ILE A 93 -12.26 -3.14 11.25
CA ILE A 93 -11.26 -3.70 10.33
C ILE A 93 -10.26 -4.58 11.09
N THR A 94 -9.39 -3.97 11.89
CA THR A 94 -8.41 -4.68 12.73
C THR A 94 -7.96 -3.78 13.89
N SER A 95 -7.75 -4.38 15.07
CA SER A 95 -7.16 -3.67 16.21
C SER A 95 -5.65 -3.43 16.05
N ASP A 96 -4.99 -4.20 15.17
CA ASP A 96 -3.57 -4.07 14.89
C ASP A 96 -3.32 -2.93 13.90
N LEU A 97 -2.53 -1.94 14.32
CA LEU A 97 -2.12 -0.78 13.51
C LEU A 97 -0.69 -0.91 12.95
N SER A 98 0.00 -1.99 13.28
CA SER A 98 1.35 -2.33 12.80
C SER A 98 1.41 -3.80 12.37
N PRO A 99 0.51 -4.24 11.46
CA PRO A 99 0.38 -5.63 11.08
C PRO A 99 1.64 -6.17 10.43
N VAL A 100 1.97 -7.42 10.70
CA VAL A 100 3.10 -8.12 10.09
C VAL A 100 2.60 -9.43 9.49
N TYR A 101 2.86 -9.62 8.20
CA TYR A 101 2.72 -10.91 7.54
C TYR A 101 4.10 -11.51 7.30
N ARG A 102 4.23 -12.81 7.49
CA ARG A 102 5.50 -13.51 7.31
C ARG A 102 5.26 -14.92 6.79
N ASP A 103 6.01 -15.29 5.76
CA ASP A 103 6.13 -16.66 5.28
C ASP A 103 7.60 -17.01 4.95
N GLU A 104 7.83 -18.08 4.21
CA GLU A 104 9.19 -18.53 3.87
C GLU A 104 9.89 -17.60 2.87
N GLU A 105 9.15 -16.89 1.99
CA GLU A 105 9.71 -16.09 0.90
C GLU A 105 9.68 -14.57 1.18
N MET A 106 8.78 -14.10 2.06
CA MET A 106 8.64 -12.67 2.30
C MET A 106 8.26 -12.31 3.73
N VAL A 107 8.65 -11.11 4.16
CA VAL A 107 8.11 -10.39 5.31
C VAL A 107 7.48 -9.08 4.86
N VAL A 108 6.25 -8.84 5.27
CA VAL A 108 5.52 -7.61 4.93
C VAL A 108 5.14 -6.91 6.22
N VAL A 109 5.55 -5.65 6.38
CA VAL A 109 5.33 -4.86 7.60
C VAL A 109 4.48 -3.64 7.26
N GLY A 110 3.30 -3.56 7.86
CA GLY A 110 2.39 -2.43 7.75
C GLY A 110 2.71 -1.33 8.76
N VAL A 111 2.61 -0.06 8.34
CA VAL A 111 2.86 1.09 9.21
C VAL A 111 1.73 2.10 9.09
N ASN A 112 1.10 2.41 10.21
CA ASN A 112 0.14 3.50 10.30
C ASN A 112 0.83 4.85 10.15
N THR A 113 0.62 5.51 9.03
CA THR A 113 1.13 6.87 8.76
C THR A 113 0.05 7.95 8.84
N ALA A 114 -1.23 7.56 9.06
CA ALA A 114 -2.33 8.50 9.23
C ALA A 114 -2.19 9.32 10.53
N ARG A 115 -2.60 10.58 10.49
CA ARG A 115 -2.49 11.53 11.60
C ARG A 115 -3.80 12.27 11.86
N SER A 116 -4.12 12.49 13.12
CA SER A 116 -5.27 13.31 13.53
C SER A 116 -5.01 14.82 13.38
N LEU A 117 -3.75 15.25 13.53
CA LEU A 117 -3.36 16.65 13.52
C LEU A 117 -3.29 17.28 12.12
N THR A 118 -3.17 16.47 11.07
CA THR A 118 -3.08 16.94 9.69
C THR A 118 -4.23 16.41 8.85
N VAL A 119 -4.60 17.12 7.80
CA VAL A 119 -5.61 16.68 6.83
C VAL A 119 -4.89 16.29 5.55
N GLY A 120 -4.83 14.99 5.27
CA GLY A 120 -4.22 14.46 4.04
C GLY A 120 -2.70 14.31 4.08
N GLU A 121 -2.02 14.75 5.14
CA GLU A 121 -0.58 14.56 5.31
C GLU A 121 -0.31 13.40 6.26
N GLY A 122 0.64 12.55 5.90
CA GLY A 122 1.10 11.45 6.73
C GLY A 122 2.46 11.73 7.36
N ARG A 123 2.77 10.98 8.39
CA ARG A 123 4.09 11.08 9.04
C ARG A 123 4.47 9.76 9.69
N ILE A 124 5.74 9.37 9.54
CA ILE A 124 6.35 8.28 10.29
C ILE A 124 7.21 8.85 11.44
N ASN A 125 7.28 8.16 12.56
CA ASN A 125 8.15 8.54 13.67
C ASN A 125 9.28 7.53 13.89
N ALA A 126 10.30 7.94 14.68
CA ALA A 126 11.49 7.12 14.90
C ALA A 126 11.15 5.77 15.56
N ARG A 127 10.17 5.73 16.48
CA ARG A 127 9.75 4.48 17.13
C ARG A 127 9.16 3.50 16.13
N GLN A 128 8.30 3.97 15.23
CA GLN A 128 7.74 3.14 14.14
C GLN A 128 8.84 2.62 13.22
N VAL A 129 9.81 3.47 12.86
CA VAL A 129 10.95 3.04 12.02
C VAL A 129 11.77 1.96 12.71
N LEU A 130 12.09 2.13 14.01
CA LEU A 130 12.83 1.12 14.77
C LEU A 130 12.06 -0.21 14.89
N GLU A 131 10.74 -0.16 15.02
CA GLU A 131 9.88 -1.35 15.03
C GLU A 131 9.95 -2.09 13.69
N VAL A 132 9.80 -1.39 12.57
CA VAL A 132 9.97 -1.99 11.22
C VAL A 132 11.37 -2.57 11.06
N VAL A 133 12.43 -1.83 11.41
CA VAL A 133 13.82 -2.31 11.34
C VAL A 133 14.03 -3.61 12.11
N ARG A 134 13.42 -3.79 13.28
CA ARG A 134 13.49 -5.05 14.04
C ARG A 134 12.91 -6.22 13.27
N HIS A 135 11.77 -6.00 12.60
CA HIS A 135 11.15 -7.04 11.78
C HIS A 135 11.98 -7.38 10.54
N LEU A 136 12.60 -6.39 9.89
CA LEU A 136 13.36 -6.61 8.66
C LEU A 136 14.74 -7.24 8.92
N LYS A 137 15.46 -6.78 9.95
CA LYS A 137 16.83 -7.26 10.25
C LYS A 137 16.91 -8.70 10.73
N GLY A 138 15.83 -9.24 11.27
CA GLY A 138 15.75 -10.63 11.73
C GLY A 138 15.56 -11.66 10.63
N GLU A 139 15.39 -11.20 9.38
CA GLU A 139 15.01 -12.07 8.27
C GLU A 139 16.24 -12.63 7.52
N PRO A 140 16.14 -13.87 6.99
CA PRO A 140 17.15 -14.43 6.10
C PRO A 140 17.45 -13.53 4.90
N PRO A 141 18.68 -13.56 4.34
CA PRO A 141 19.07 -12.65 3.24
C PRO A 141 18.24 -12.81 1.97
N ASP A 142 17.71 -13.98 1.72
CA ASP A 142 16.90 -14.34 0.55
C ASP A 142 15.43 -13.96 0.68
N ARG A 143 14.97 -13.65 1.90
CA ARG A 143 13.59 -13.22 2.14
C ARG A 143 13.36 -11.78 1.66
N ILE A 144 12.29 -11.57 0.90
CA ILE A 144 11.90 -10.24 0.42
C ILE A 144 11.27 -9.44 1.57
N ARG A 145 11.74 -8.20 1.75
CA ARG A 145 11.35 -7.28 2.83
C ARG A 145 10.51 -6.14 2.30
N ILE A 146 9.23 -6.13 2.66
CA ILE A 146 8.23 -5.21 2.12
C ILE A 146 7.68 -4.32 3.23
N VAL A 147 7.59 -3.01 2.99
CA VAL A 147 7.00 -2.04 3.89
C VAL A 147 5.73 -1.47 3.24
N VAL A 148 4.60 -1.53 3.93
CA VAL A 148 3.32 -1.01 3.47
C VAL A 148 2.93 0.22 4.28
N THR A 149 2.71 1.34 3.59
CA THR A 149 2.23 2.60 4.19
C THR A 149 1.07 3.13 3.35
N HIS A 150 0.28 4.07 3.89
CA HIS A 150 -0.67 4.79 3.04
C HIS A 150 0.02 5.92 2.27
N HIS A 151 0.77 6.78 2.96
CA HIS A 151 1.46 7.91 2.36
C HIS A 151 2.78 7.45 1.73
N PRO A 152 3.09 7.93 0.51
CA PRO A 152 4.20 7.40 -0.28
C PRO A 152 5.57 7.90 0.18
N PHE A 153 6.58 7.08 -0.05
CA PHE A 153 7.99 7.43 0.12
C PHE A 153 8.58 8.11 -1.11
N ASP A 154 7.93 8.03 -2.26
CA ASP A 154 8.34 8.68 -3.49
C ASP A 154 7.14 9.32 -4.19
N LEU A 155 7.39 10.20 -5.15
CA LEU A 155 6.35 10.96 -5.86
C LEU A 155 6.58 10.89 -7.35
N PRO A 156 5.54 10.69 -8.16
CA PRO A 156 5.60 10.91 -9.59
C PRO A 156 6.07 12.33 -9.93
N GLU A 157 6.63 12.51 -11.10
CA GLU A 157 7.01 13.82 -11.60
C GLU A 157 5.83 14.79 -11.60
N GLY A 158 6.08 16.05 -11.23
CA GLY A 158 5.05 17.09 -11.14
C GLY A 158 4.19 17.06 -9.88
N VAL A 159 4.28 16.05 -9.04
CA VAL A 159 3.55 16.00 -7.75
C VAL A 159 4.28 16.82 -6.68
N LYS A 160 3.52 17.63 -5.94
CA LYS A 160 4.08 18.51 -4.89
C LYS A 160 4.71 17.73 -3.74
N GLU A 161 5.90 18.13 -3.31
CA GLU A 161 6.65 17.55 -2.17
C GLU A 161 5.83 17.43 -0.87
N ALA A 162 4.87 18.33 -0.63
CA ALA A 162 3.96 18.25 0.52
C ALA A 162 3.10 16.96 0.56
N ARG A 163 3.05 16.19 -0.53
CA ARG A 163 2.37 14.89 -0.57
C ARG A 163 3.25 13.71 -0.12
N LEU A 164 4.55 13.95 0.01
CA LEU A 164 5.49 12.93 0.50
C LEU A 164 5.24 12.63 1.96
N LEU A 165 5.49 11.39 2.36
CA LEU A 165 5.45 10.98 3.77
C LEU A 165 6.37 11.86 4.63
N GLY A 166 5.83 12.51 5.64
CA GLY A 166 6.61 13.32 6.56
C GLY A 166 7.70 12.50 7.27
N ARG A 167 8.94 12.99 7.26
CA ARG A 167 10.16 12.31 7.71
C ARG A 167 10.60 11.12 6.83
N ALA A 168 10.18 11.07 5.58
CA ALA A 168 10.52 9.99 4.65
C ALA A 168 12.03 9.78 4.54
N ARG A 169 12.84 10.85 4.45
CA ARG A 169 14.31 10.74 4.36
C ARG A 169 14.93 10.03 5.57
N MET A 170 14.52 10.41 6.79
CA MET A 170 15.00 9.76 8.01
C MET A 170 14.62 8.28 8.05
N ALA A 171 13.40 7.95 7.67
CA ALA A 171 12.92 6.58 7.64
C ALA A 171 13.63 5.77 6.55
N MET A 172 13.72 6.29 5.32
CA MET A 172 14.35 5.59 4.20
C MET A 172 15.80 5.21 4.49
N THR A 173 16.59 6.10 5.11
CA THR A 173 17.97 5.80 5.49
C THR A 173 18.07 4.57 6.39
N GLN A 174 17.18 4.44 7.39
CA GLN A 174 17.20 3.32 8.33
C GLN A 174 16.60 2.04 7.74
N LEU A 175 15.53 2.17 6.94
CA LEU A 175 14.87 1.03 6.31
C LEU A 175 15.73 0.43 5.19
N ALA A 176 16.43 1.26 4.42
CA ALA A 176 17.44 0.82 3.45
C ALA A 176 18.56 0.03 4.13
N ALA A 177 19.11 0.58 5.24
CA ALA A 177 20.13 -0.12 6.03
C ALA A 177 19.63 -1.42 6.68
N ALA A 178 18.32 -1.62 6.79
CA ALA A 178 17.68 -2.86 7.23
C ALA A 178 17.35 -3.81 6.06
N GLY A 179 17.68 -3.43 4.82
CA GLY A 179 17.49 -4.24 3.61
C GLY A 179 16.05 -4.24 3.08
N ALA A 180 15.29 -3.16 3.26
CA ALA A 180 13.94 -3.08 2.67
C ALA A 180 14.01 -3.15 1.15
N ASP A 181 13.30 -4.11 0.55
CA ASP A 181 13.28 -4.36 -0.90
C ASP A 181 12.18 -3.56 -1.62
N LEU A 182 10.98 -3.47 -1.02
CA LEU A 182 9.83 -2.80 -1.61
C LEU A 182 9.11 -1.90 -0.60
N PHE A 183 8.57 -0.79 -1.13
CA PHE A 183 7.65 0.10 -0.42
C PHE A 183 6.33 0.16 -1.19
N LEU A 184 5.23 -0.29 -0.59
CA LEU A 184 3.89 -0.23 -1.17
C LEU A 184 3.12 0.93 -0.55
N ALA A 185 2.50 1.77 -1.38
CA ALA A 185 1.74 2.93 -0.92
C ALA A 185 0.56 3.27 -1.83
N GLY A 186 -0.30 4.21 -1.40
CA GLY A 186 -1.41 4.76 -2.15
C GLY A 186 -1.46 6.28 -2.07
N HIS A 187 -2.61 6.83 -1.62
CA HIS A 187 -2.85 8.24 -1.32
C HIS A 187 -2.94 9.19 -2.52
N LEU A 188 -2.12 9.02 -3.53
CA LEU A 188 -2.09 9.93 -4.67
C LEU A 188 -3.19 9.67 -5.68
N HIS A 189 -3.80 8.49 -5.66
CA HIS A 189 -4.73 7.98 -6.67
C HIS A 189 -4.09 7.92 -8.07
N LEU A 190 -2.77 7.79 -8.11
CA LEU A 190 -1.95 7.67 -9.31
C LEU A 190 -1.06 6.44 -9.16
N SER A 191 -0.97 5.64 -10.21
CA SER A 191 -0.05 4.51 -10.26
C SER A 191 1.37 4.99 -10.57
N HIS A 192 2.34 4.49 -9.82
CA HIS A 192 3.74 4.85 -10.02
C HIS A 192 4.65 3.72 -9.56
N ILE A 193 5.70 3.46 -10.34
CA ILE A 193 6.80 2.58 -9.95
C ILE A 193 8.10 3.35 -10.12
N GLY A 194 8.82 3.53 -9.02
CA GLY A 194 10.10 4.24 -8.98
C GLY A 194 11.16 3.46 -8.20
N HIS A 195 12.37 3.99 -8.21
CA HIS A 195 13.50 3.48 -7.44
C HIS A 195 13.87 4.43 -6.31
N SER A 196 14.04 3.90 -5.10
CA SER A 196 14.41 4.72 -3.94
C SER A 196 15.73 5.47 -4.16
N ALA A 197 16.65 4.91 -4.95
CA ALA A 197 17.95 5.51 -5.28
C ALA A 197 17.82 6.83 -6.06
N GLU A 198 16.75 7.03 -6.84
CA GLU A 198 16.53 8.25 -7.62
C GLU A 198 16.31 9.46 -6.70
N ARG A 199 15.52 9.30 -5.65
CA ARG A 199 15.22 10.36 -4.69
C ARG A 199 16.20 10.44 -3.53
N TYR A 200 16.61 9.30 -2.96
CA TYR A 200 17.34 9.28 -1.68
C TYR A 200 18.85 9.13 -1.84
N LYS A 201 19.33 8.63 -2.98
CA LYS A 201 20.75 8.46 -3.32
C LYS A 201 21.53 7.72 -2.22
N ILE A 202 20.96 6.62 -1.71
CA ILE A 202 21.62 5.77 -0.72
C ILE A 202 22.57 4.83 -1.44
N ALA A 203 23.86 4.93 -1.15
CA ALA A 203 24.88 4.12 -1.80
C ALA A 203 24.66 2.61 -1.53
N GLY A 204 24.77 1.79 -2.58
CA GLY A 204 24.67 0.33 -2.49
C GLY A 204 23.26 -0.19 -2.18
N HIS A 205 22.22 0.64 -2.31
CA HIS A 205 20.84 0.21 -2.06
C HIS A 205 19.84 0.90 -2.99
N SER A 206 19.06 0.10 -3.71
CA SER A 206 17.93 0.56 -4.52
C SER A 206 16.73 -0.35 -4.27
N ALA A 207 15.75 0.14 -3.52
CA ALA A 207 14.47 -0.51 -3.32
C ALA A 207 13.45 -0.02 -4.35
N LEU A 208 12.45 -0.84 -4.64
CA LEU A 208 11.30 -0.45 -5.47
C LEU A 208 10.29 0.33 -4.62
N VAL A 209 9.76 1.42 -5.17
CA VAL A 209 8.63 2.16 -4.60
C VAL A 209 7.45 2.01 -5.53
N VAL A 210 6.38 1.39 -5.04
CA VAL A 210 5.21 1.00 -5.82
C VAL A 210 3.98 1.66 -5.25
N GLN A 211 3.35 2.51 -6.02
CA GLN A 211 2.08 3.15 -5.66
C GLN A 211 0.95 2.52 -6.45
N ALA A 212 -0.13 2.19 -5.74
CA ALA A 212 -1.37 1.78 -6.37
C ALA A 212 -2.22 3.02 -6.70
N GLY A 213 -2.91 2.95 -7.83
CA GLY A 213 -3.99 3.86 -8.15
C GLY A 213 -5.18 3.68 -7.19
N THR A 214 -6.30 4.33 -7.47
CA THR A 214 -7.55 4.10 -6.76
C THR A 214 -8.44 3.13 -7.52
N VAL A 215 -9.20 2.32 -6.81
CA VAL A 215 -10.27 1.49 -7.40
C VAL A 215 -11.65 2.15 -7.30
N SER A 216 -11.73 3.39 -6.81
CA SER A 216 -12.97 4.15 -6.65
C SER A 216 -13.19 5.19 -7.75
N THR A 217 -14.34 5.85 -7.74
CA THR A 217 -14.66 6.97 -8.65
C THR A 217 -13.87 8.26 -8.34
N ARG A 218 -12.95 8.24 -7.38
CA ARG A 218 -12.08 9.37 -7.03
C ARG A 218 -10.78 9.43 -7.83
N SER A 219 -10.81 8.93 -9.04
CA SER A 219 -9.64 8.96 -9.93
C SER A 219 -9.14 10.39 -10.18
N ARG A 220 -7.86 10.51 -10.48
CA ARG A 220 -7.19 11.75 -10.88
C ARG A 220 -6.75 11.67 -12.34
N GLY A 221 -7.65 11.24 -13.21
CA GLY A 221 -7.38 11.08 -14.65
C GLY A 221 -6.94 9.66 -15.03
N GLU A 222 -6.76 8.76 -14.07
CA GLU A 222 -6.51 7.33 -14.35
C GLU A 222 -7.80 6.53 -14.20
N GLN A 223 -7.89 5.40 -14.91
CA GLN A 223 -8.94 4.41 -14.68
C GLN A 223 -8.75 3.71 -13.32
N PRO A 224 -9.83 3.22 -12.69
CA PRO A 224 -9.72 2.39 -11.49
C PRO A 224 -8.73 1.25 -11.73
N SER A 225 -7.76 1.11 -10.82
CA SER A 225 -6.67 0.16 -11.02
C SER A 225 -6.09 -0.37 -9.70
N PHE A 226 -5.44 -1.52 -9.78
CA PHE A 226 -4.66 -2.09 -8.68
C PHE A 226 -3.44 -2.82 -9.24
N ASN A 227 -2.49 -3.15 -8.37
CA ASN A 227 -1.27 -3.85 -8.78
C ASN A 227 -1.32 -5.33 -8.37
N VAL A 228 -0.70 -6.17 -9.19
CA VAL A 228 -0.37 -7.57 -8.87
C VAL A 228 1.14 -7.71 -8.90
N LEU A 229 1.73 -8.10 -7.79
CA LEU A 229 3.17 -8.34 -7.67
C LEU A 229 3.39 -9.86 -7.65
N ARG A 230 4.26 -10.35 -8.54
CA ARG A 230 4.73 -11.74 -8.52
C ARG A 230 6.19 -11.74 -8.10
N ILE A 231 6.46 -12.39 -7.00
CA ILE A 231 7.74 -12.37 -6.30
C ILE A 231 8.36 -13.75 -6.41
N GLU A 232 9.49 -13.83 -7.07
CA GLU A 232 10.31 -15.04 -7.20
C GLU A 232 11.77 -14.63 -7.25
N ARG A 233 12.37 -14.43 -6.05
CA ARG A 233 13.75 -13.94 -5.97
C ARG A 233 14.70 -14.76 -6.85
N PRO A 234 15.57 -14.15 -7.65
CA PRO A 234 15.91 -12.72 -7.65
C PRO A 234 15.00 -11.82 -8.49
N ASN A 235 13.84 -12.28 -8.94
CA ASN A 235 12.97 -11.53 -9.85
C ASN A 235 11.67 -11.09 -9.16
N ILE A 236 11.16 -9.94 -9.61
CA ILE A 236 9.82 -9.44 -9.27
C ILE A 236 9.19 -8.91 -10.55
N SER A 237 7.94 -9.28 -10.83
CA SER A 237 7.11 -8.60 -11.81
C SER A 237 5.98 -7.84 -11.11
N ILE A 238 5.65 -6.66 -11.65
CA ILE A 238 4.58 -5.80 -11.17
C ILE A 238 3.66 -5.52 -12.36
N GLU A 239 2.45 -6.05 -12.28
CA GLU A 239 1.40 -5.91 -13.28
C GLU A 239 0.39 -4.87 -12.78
N ARG A 240 0.06 -3.87 -13.59
CA ARG A 240 -1.03 -2.95 -13.33
C ARG A 240 -2.29 -3.45 -14.03
N LEU A 241 -3.34 -3.75 -13.27
CA LEU A 241 -4.65 -4.10 -13.78
C LEU A 241 -5.57 -2.89 -13.71
N VAL A 242 -6.16 -2.52 -14.85
CA VAL A 242 -7.08 -1.39 -14.98
C VAL A 242 -8.49 -1.86 -15.33
N TRP A 243 -9.47 -1.09 -14.90
CA TRP A 243 -10.88 -1.32 -15.25
C TRP A 243 -11.15 -0.97 -16.70
N VAL A 244 -11.63 -1.93 -17.47
CA VAL A 244 -12.08 -1.77 -18.86
C VAL A 244 -13.60 -1.81 -18.85
N ALA A 245 -14.24 -0.65 -18.93
CA ALA A 245 -15.68 -0.51 -18.75
C ALA A 245 -16.50 -1.26 -19.82
N GLU A 246 -16.05 -1.25 -21.07
CA GLU A 246 -16.72 -1.90 -22.21
C GLU A 246 -16.77 -3.43 -22.07
N ARG A 247 -15.84 -4.00 -21.31
CA ARG A 247 -15.73 -5.44 -21.09
C ARG A 247 -16.12 -5.86 -19.68
N GLU A 248 -16.37 -4.90 -18.80
CA GLU A 248 -16.62 -5.09 -17.36
C GLU A 248 -15.61 -6.00 -16.67
N VAL A 249 -14.34 -5.84 -16.99
CA VAL A 249 -13.23 -6.62 -16.40
C VAL A 249 -12.04 -5.74 -16.02
N PHE A 250 -11.25 -6.21 -15.06
CA PHE A 250 -9.89 -5.72 -14.87
C PHE A 250 -8.95 -6.46 -15.82
N ALA A 251 -8.20 -5.72 -16.62
CA ALA A 251 -7.23 -6.24 -17.58
C ALA A 251 -5.86 -5.61 -17.33
N GLU A 252 -4.81 -6.34 -17.67
CA GLU A 252 -3.45 -5.84 -17.63
C GLU A 252 -3.28 -4.69 -18.64
N GLU A 253 -2.80 -3.54 -18.15
CA GLU A 253 -2.43 -2.38 -18.98
C GLU A 253 -0.92 -2.31 -19.17
N ALA A 254 -0.17 -2.58 -18.09
CA ALA A 254 1.28 -2.51 -18.09
C ALA A 254 1.87 -3.55 -17.14
N ALA A 255 3.01 -4.10 -17.53
CA ALA A 255 3.85 -4.94 -16.69
C ALA A 255 5.28 -4.39 -16.65
N SER A 256 5.92 -4.51 -15.50
CA SER A 256 7.34 -4.16 -15.33
C SER A 256 8.03 -5.29 -14.59
N ALA A 257 9.16 -5.73 -15.12
CA ALA A 257 9.99 -6.76 -14.50
C ALA A 257 11.26 -6.16 -13.90
N PHE A 258 11.68 -6.71 -12.78
CA PHE A 258 12.85 -6.28 -12.04
C PHE A 258 13.66 -7.48 -11.59
N HIS A 259 14.98 -7.32 -11.49
CA HIS A 259 15.85 -8.31 -10.89
C HIS A 259 16.76 -7.70 -9.82
N HIS A 260 17.11 -8.49 -8.83
CA HIS A 260 17.95 -8.07 -7.72
C HIS A 260 19.43 -8.22 -8.07
N THR A 261 20.19 -7.14 -7.86
CA THR A 261 21.64 -7.08 -8.04
C THR A 261 22.35 -6.78 -6.72
N ALA A 262 23.67 -6.74 -6.72
CA ALA A 262 24.46 -6.29 -5.56
C ALA A 262 24.12 -4.86 -5.11
N ASN A 263 23.58 -4.02 -5.99
CA ASN A 263 23.20 -2.63 -5.72
C ASN A 263 21.68 -2.45 -5.48
N GLY A 264 20.93 -3.53 -5.35
CA GLY A 264 19.47 -3.53 -5.17
C GLY A 264 18.72 -3.85 -6.46
N TRP A 265 17.47 -3.46 -6.53
CA TRP A 265 16.56 -3.78 -7.63
C TRP A 265 16.80 -2.91 -8.84
N VAL A 266 16.88 -3.53 -10.01
CA VAL A 266 17.00 -2.86 -11.32
C VAL A 266 15.94 -3.38 -12.28
N ARG A 267 15.48 -2.52 -13.18
CA ARG A 267 14.49 -2.90 -14.21
C ARG A 267 15.12 -3.89 -15.19
N SER A 268 14.41 -4.98 -15.48
CA SER A 268 14.78 -5.89 -16.56
C SER A 268 14.35 -5.28 -17.90
N ASN A 269 15.21 -5.38 -18.90
CA ASN A 269 14.89 -4.91 -20.25
C ASN A 269 13.92 -5.85 -20.95
#